data_8867d6fe58a8eb83b24275a9eb84196b
#
_entry.id   8867d6fe58a8eb83b24275a9eb84196b
#
_cell.length_a   1.000
_cell.length_b   1.000
_cell.length_c   1.000
_cell.angle_alpha   90.00
_cell.angle_beta   90.00
_cell.angle_gamma   90.00
#
_symmetry.space_group_name_H-M   'P 1'
#
loop_
_entity.id
_entity.type
_entity.pdbx_description
1 polymer ?
#
loop_
_entity_poly.entity_id
_entity_poly.type
_entity_poly.pdbx_seq_one_letter_code
_entity_poly.pdbx_strand_id
1 'polypeptide(L)'
;MEILIIKDKIQPKQRPRFWKGKVFTPSQTKSSEKRIAQEYKRQCKTFFTGKVEMGIRLYVGVKNKKQWGEPCLSHFDCDNTLKTICDSLNNVAYTDDSQVYKISAQKIYAPFYYTIIKIK
;
A
#
# COMPACT_ATOMS: atom_id res chain seq x y z
N MET A 1 3.71 5.42 17.04
CA MET A 1 3.74 4.55 15.85
C MET A 1 2.36 3.97 15.60
N GLU A 2 1.93 4.03 14.35
CA GLU A 2 0.67 3.41 13.94
C GLU A 2 0.93 2.13 13.18
N ILE A 3 0.02 1.17 13.31
CA ILE A 3 0.05 -0.09 12.57
C ILE A 3 -1.26 -0.23 11.83
N LEU A 4 -1.17 -0.34 10.50
CA LEU A 4 -2.32 -0.50 9.62
C LEU A 4 -2.25 -1.89 8.97
N ILE A 5 -3.34 -2.64 9.04
CA ILE A 5 -3.44 -3.96 8.42
C ILE A 5 -4.51 -3.94 7.35
N ILE A 6 -4.12 -4.29 6.12
CA ILE A 6 -5.03 -4.43 4.99
C ILE A 6 -5.17 -5.91 4.67
N LYS A 7 -6.37 -6.46 4.79
CA LYS A 7 -6.60 -7.91 4.68
C LYS A 7 -6.76 -8.43 3.26
N ASP A 8 -6.66 -7.58 2.26
CA ASP A 8 -6.79 -7.98 0.86
C ASP A 8 -5.54 -7.62 0.07
N LYS A 9 -5.49 -8.12 -1.18
CA LYS A 9 -4.46 -7.72 -2.12
C LYS A 9 -4.64 -6.24 -2.47
N ILE A 10 -3.56 -5.46 -2.31
CA ILE A 10 -3.53 -4.06 -2.76
C ILE A 10 -3.21 -4.05 -4.24
N GLN A 11 -4.03 -3.35 -5.03
CA GLN A 11 -3.77 -3.22 -6.46
C GLN A 11 -2.64 -2.23 -6.71
N PRO A 12 -1.65 -2.59 -7.54
CA PRO A 12 -0.58 -1.67 -7.90
C PRO A 12 -1.14 -0.44 -8.61
N LYS A 13 -0.48 0.72 -8.40
CA LYS A 13 -0.85 1.96 -9.07
C LYS A 13 -0.73 1.78 -10.58
N GLN A 14 -1.83 1.97 -11.29
CA GLN A 14 -1.84 1.90 -12.75
C GLN A 14 -1.54 3.27 -13.34
N ARG A 15 -0.93 3.27 -14.53
CA ARG A 15 -0.66 4.53 -15.23
C ARG A 15 -1.99 5.19 -15.64
N PRO A 16 -2.10 6.53 -15.53
CA PRO A 16 -3.26 7.24 -16.03
C PRO A 16 -3.49 6.92 -17.51
N ARG A 17 -4.75 6.83 -17.91
CA ARG A 17 -5.14 6.55 -19.31
C ARG A 17 -5.62 7.83 -19.96
N PHE A 18 -5.42 7.92 -21.28
CA PHE A 18 -5.92 9.01 -22.10
C PHE A 18 -7.18 8.56 -22.83
N TRP A 19 -8.19 9.41 -22.79
CA TRP A 19 -9.42 9.21 -23.56
C TRP A 19 -9.95 10.57 -23.98
N LYS A 20 -10.10 10.77 -25.29
CA LYS A 20 -10.58 12.04 -25.86
C LYS A 20 -9.83 13.26 -25.30
N GLY A 21 -8.50 13.17 -25.17
CA GLY A 21 -7.68 14.23 -24.66
C GLY A 21 -7.69 14.43 -23.14
N LYS A 22 -8.40 13.58 -22.40
CA LYS A 22 -8.46 13.63 -20.94
C LYS A 22 -7.64 12.53 -20.31
N VAL A 23 -7.00 12.85 -19.16
CA VAL A 23 -6.26 11.87 -18.35
C VAL A 23 -7.17 11.43 -17.20
N PHE A 24 -7.24 10.12 -16.96
CA PHE A 24 -8.00 9.59 -15.83
C PHE A 24 -7.27 8.43 -15.16
N THR A 25 -7.54 8.27 -13.85
CA THR A 25 -7.01 7.15 -13.05
C THR A 25 -7.94 5.95 -13.19
N PRO A 26 -7.41 4.74 -13.49
CA PRO A 26 -8.25 3.55 -13.57
C PRO A 26 -9.04 3.29 -12.29
N SER A 27 -10.25 2.77 -12.43
CA SER A 27 -11.16 2.54 -11.32
C SER A 27 -10.61 1.60 -10.25
N GLN A 28 -9.83 0.59 -10.62
CA GLN A 28 -9.19 -0.33 -9.68
C GLN A 28 -8.23 0.38 -8.75
N THR A 29 -7.43 1.31 -9.27
CA THR A 29 -6.51 2.12 -8.45
C THR A 29 -7.31 2.98 -7.48
N LYS A 30 -8.38 3.64 -7.93
CA LYS A 30 -9.22 4.47 -7.07
C LYS A 30 -9.87 3.67 -5.95
N SER A 31 -10.35 2.45 -6.25
CA SER A 31 -10.97 1.57 -5.27
C SER A 31 -9.98 1.16 -4.18
N SER A 32 -8.74 0.79 -4.56
CA SER A 32 -7.69 0.44 -3.61
C SER A 32 -7.31 1.62 -2.72
N GLU A 33 -7.14 2.80 -3.31
CA GLU A 33 -6.79 4.00 -2.56
C GLU A 33 -7.87 4.34 -1.53
N LYS A 34 -9.13 4.28 -1.93
CA LYS A 34 -10.27 4.56 -1.04
C LYS A 34 -10.32 3.57 0.12
N ARG A 35 -10.09 2.28 -0.15
CA ARG A 35 -10.10 1.25 0.87
C ARG A 35 -9.00 1.46 1.90
N ILE A 36 -7.78 1.74 1.45
CA ILE A 36 -6.65 1.99 2.36
C ILE A 36 -6.93 3.20 3.24
N ALA A 37 -7.44 4.29 2.66
CA ALA A 37 -7.80 5.49 3.41
C ALA A 37 -8.86 5.19 4.47
N GLN A 38 -9.91 4.45 4.11
CA GLN A 38 -10.96 4.06 5.04
C GLN A 38 -10.44 3.18 6.18
N GLU A 39 -9.58 2.22 5.87
CA GLU A 39 -9.00 1.34 6.88
C GLU A 39 -8.08 2.10 7.84
N TYR A 40 -7.32 3.08 7.33
CA TYR A 40 -6.51 3.93 8.21
C TYR A 40 -7.41 4.70 9.20
N LYS A 41 -8.47 5.31 8.71
CA LYS A 41 -9.40 6.04 9.58
C LYS A 41 -10.05 5.15 10.64
N ARG A 42 -10.28 3.88 10.30
CA ARG A 42 -10.87 2.91 11.22
C ARG A 42 -9.86 2.39 12.26
N GLN A 43 -8.63 2.11 11.83
CA GLN A 43 -7.62 1.45 12.67
C GLN A 43 -6.69 2.41 13.39
N CYS A 44 -6.47 3.60 12.84
CA CYS A 44 -5.44 4.53 13.30
C CYS A 44 -6.03 5.89 13.62
N LYS A 45 -5.31 6.68 14.45
CA LYS A 45 -5.79 7.99 14.91
C LYS A 45 -4.81 9.12 14.64
N THR A 46 -3.54 8.82 14.38
CA THR A 46 -2.49 9.84 14.27
C THR A 46 -2.50 10.51 12.90
N PHE A 47 -2.38 11.83 12.89
CA PHE A 47 -2.07 12.61 11.70
C PHE A 47 -0.66 13.17 11.86
N PHE A 48 0.25 12.76 11.00
CA PHE A 48 1.66 13.11 11.08
C PHE A 48 1.91 14.47 10.43
N THR A 49 2.49 15.41 11.18
CA THR A 49 2.74 16.77 10.71
C THR A 49 4.17 17.00 10.24
N GLY A 50 5.09 16.09 10.52
CA GLY A 50 6.49 16.19 10.14
C GLY A 50 6.94 15.02 9.28
N LYS A 51 8.20 14.64 9.44
CA LYS A 51 8.78 13.51 8.69
C LYS A 51 8.08 12.21 9.06
N VAL A 52 7.91 11.35 8.05
CA VAL A 52 7.25 10.05 8.19
C VAL A 52 8.18 8.94 7.73
N GLU A 53 8.24 7.87 8.50
CA GLU A 53 8.96 6.65 8.15
C GLU A 53 7.94 5.52 8.03
N MET A 54 8.04 4.73 6.95
CA MET A 54 7.17 3.57 6.73
C MET A 54 7.94 2.27 6.64
N GLY A 55 7.41 1.23 7.28
CA GLY A 55 7.84 -0.15 7.09
C GLY A 55 6.66 -0.95 6.56
N ILE A 56 6.82 -1.58 5.40
CA ILE A 56 5.73 -2.28 4.72
C ILE A 56 6.10 -3.73 4.48
N ARG A 57 5.20 -4.65 4.84
CA ARG A 57 5.31 -6.07 4.50
C ARG A 57 4.13 -6.45 3.65
N LEU A 58 4.42 -6.84 2.40
CA LEU A 58 3.42 -7.29 1.44
C LEU A 58 3.40 -8.82 1.46
N TYR A 59 2.36 -9.40 2.03
CA TYR A 59 2.20 -10.85 2.06
C TYR A 59 1.41 -11.30 0.85
N VAL A 60 2.03 -12.20 0.08
CA VAL A 60 1.48 -12.70 -1.19
C VAL A 60 0.95 -14.11 -0.97
N GLY A 61 -0.35 -14.30 -1.17
CA GLY A 61 -1.00 -15.58 -0.95
C GLY A 61 -0.60 -16.64 -1.96
N VAL A 62 -0.13 -17.79 -1.47
CA VAL A 62 0.20 -18.96 -2.29
C VAL A 62 -0.25 -20.23 -1.57
N LYS A 63 -0.56 -21.28 -2.35
CA LYS A 63 -1.03 -22.56 -1.81
C LYS A 63 0.11 -23.42 -1.29
N ASN A 64 1.32 -23.29 -1.82
CA ASN A 64 2.45 -24.14 -1.45
C ASN A 64 3.00 -23.74 -0.09
N LYS A 65 2.72 -24.56 0.93
CA LYS A 65 3.13 -24.32 2.32
C LYS A 65 4.64 -24.19 2.48
N LYS A 66 5.43 -24.83 1.62
CA LYS A 66 6.90 -24.78 1.67
C LYS A 66 7.45 -23.39 1.34
N GLN A 67 6.66 -22.56 0.66
CA GLN A 67 7.07 -21.21 0.30
C GLN A 67 6.73 -20.17 1.38
N TRP A 68 5.83 -20.49 2.30
CA TRP A 68 5.40 -19.52 3.31
C TRP A 68 6.58 -19.03 4.15
N GLY A 69 6.69 -17.70 4.28
CA GLY A 69 7.78 -17.06 4.98
C GLY A 69 9.00 -16.74 4.09
N GLU A 70 9.04 -17.28 2.88
CA GLU A 70 10.15 -17.04 1.96
C GLU A 70 9.93 -15.74 1.17
N PRO A 71 11.03 -15.09 0.72
CA PRO A 71 10.91 -13.91 -0.14
C PRO A 71 10.12 -14.21 -1.40
N CYS A 72 9.18 -13.32 -1.75
CA CYS A 72 8.37 -13.47 -2.94
C CYS A 72 9.12 -12.90 -4.15
N LEU A 73 9.43 -13.76 -5.11
CA LEU A 73 10.14 -13.38 -6.33
C LEU A 73 9.21 -13.30 -7.56
N SER A 74 7.90 -13.35 -7.35
CA SER A 74 6.92 -13.27 -8.43
C SER A 74 6.79 -11.85 -8.98
N HIS A 75 6.08 -11.70 -10.08
CA HIS A 75 5.87 -10.43 -10.79
C HIS A 75 4.95 -9.44 -10.06
N PHE A 76 4.78 -9.56 -8.77
CA PHE A 76 4.03 -8.58 -7.99
C PHE A 76 4.79 -7.25 -8.00
N ASP A 77 4.16 -6.22 -8.55
CA ASP A 77 4.80 -4.91 -8.74
C ASP A 77 4.88 -4.15 -7.41
N CYS A 78 6.03 -4.24 -6.75
CA CYS A 78 6.26 -3.63 -5.45
C CYS A 78 6.21 -2.10 -5.53
N ASP A 79 6.88 -1.48 -6.52
CA ASP A 79 6.97 -0.02 -6.62
C ASP A 79 5.59 0.62 -6.77
N ASN A 80 4.77 0.10 -7.67
CA ASN A 80 3.43 0.65 -7.90
C ASN A 80 2.49 0.39 -6.73
N THR A 81 2.68 -0.70 -6.00
CA THR A 81 1.91 -0.97 -4.78
C THR A 81 2.28 0.04 -3.69
N LEU A 82 3.57 0.36 -3.52
CA LEU A 82 4.01 1.37 -2.57
C LEU A 82 3.45 2.74 -2.92
N LYS A 83 3.38 3.08 -4.21
CA LYS A 83 2.74 4.34 -4.66
C LYS A 83 1.27 4.39 -4.28
N THR A 84 0.54 3.30 -4.49
CA THR A 84 -0.86 3.21 -4.09
C THR A 84 -1.02 3.48 -2.59
N ILE A 85 -0.18 2.88 -1.76
CA ILE A 85 -0.23 3.06 -0.31
C ILE A 85 0.06 4.52 0.07
N CYS A 86 1.14 5.10 -0.45
CA CYS A 86 1.53 6.46 -0.09
C CYS A 86 0.49 7.48 -0.55
N ASP A 87 -0.03 7.33 -1.77
CA ASP A 87 -1.06 8.23 -2.31
C ASP A 87 -2.38 8.13 -1.55
N SER A 88 -2.73 6.93 -1.11
CA SER A 88 -3.96 6.68 -0.35
C SER A 88 -3.99 7.42 0.98
N LEU A 89 -2.84 7.67 1.57
CA LEU A 89 -2.72 8.27 2.89
C LEU A 89 -2.54 9.78 2.85
N ASN A 90 -2.50 10.38 1.65
CA ASN A 90 -2.50 11.84 1.50
C ASN A 90 -3.78 12.43 2.10
N ASN A 91 -3.64 13.43 2.97
CA ASN A 91 -4.72 14.07 3.71
C ASN A 91 -5.49 13.13 4.65
N VAL A 92 -4.93 11.96 4.93
CA VAL A 92 -5.51 10.96 5.85
C VAL A 92 -4.55 10.68 7.00
N ALA A 93 -3.31 10.33 6.71
CA ALA A 93 -2.26 10.10 7.71
C ALA A 93 -1.26 11.25 7.76
N TYR A 94 -1.12 12.03 6.70
CA TYR A 94 -0.21 13.18 6.57
C TYR A 94 -0.76 14.10 5.48
N THR A 95 -0.19 15.30 5.37
CA THR A 95 -0.64 16.25 4.36
C THR A 95 -0.26 15.81 2.95
N ASP A 96 0.99 15.34 2.80
CA ASP A 96 1.52 14.95 1.49
C ASP A 96 2.55 13.84 1.64
N ASP A 97 2.62 12.95 0.66
CA ASP A 97 3.56 11.83 0.66
C ASP A 97 5.03 12.26 0.55
N SER A 98 5.30 13.54 0.22
CA SER A 98 6.64 14.11 0.32
C SER A 98 7.20 14.07 1.75
N GLN A 99 6.34 13.94 2.75
CA GLN A 99 6.75 13.76 4.16
C GLN A 99 7.39 12.41 4.42
N VAL A 100 7.14 11.41 3.56
CA VAL A 100 7.73 10.07 3.72
C VAL A 100 9.18 10.12 3.23
N TYR A 101 10.10 10.21 4.19
CA TYR A 101 11.52 10.33 3.87
C TYR A 101 12.26 9.00 3.88
N LYS A 102 11.66 7.98 4.48
CA LYS A 102 12.25 6.64 4.57
C LYS A 102 11.15 5.60 4.43
N ILE A 103 11.37 4.65 3.54
CA ILE A 103 10.44 3.55 3.31
C ILE A 103 11.22 2.25 3.14
N SER A 104 10.81 1.22 3.85
CA SER A 104 11.33 -0.13 3.65
C SER A 104 10.18 -1.05 3.33
N ALA A 105 10.39 -1.99 2.41
CA ALA A 105 9.34 -2.89 1.98
C ALA A 105 9.90 -4.28 1.69
N GLN A 106 9.10 -5.29 2.00
CA GLN A 106 9.42 -6.69 1.73
C GLN A 106 8.19 -7.35 1.13
N LYS A 107 8.41 -8.26 0.17
CA LYS A 107 7.38 -9.18 -0.34
C LYS A 107 7.67 -10.56 0.20
N ILE A 108 6.67 -11.18 0.82
CA ILE A 108 6.83 -12.47 1.49
C ILE A 108 5.66 -13.38 1.11
N TYR A 109 5.94 -14.63 0.79
CA TYR A 109 4.87 -15.60 0.55
C TYR A 109 4.15 -15.95 1.85
N ALA A 110 2.83 -16.11 1.77
CA ALA A 110 1.97 -16.40 2.91
C ALA A 110 0.77 -17.23 2.48
N PRO A 111 -0.04 -17.73 3.43
CA PRO A 111 -1.26 -18.47 3.08
C PRO A 111 -2.31 -17.64 2.33
N PHE A 112 -2.33 -16.33 2.53
CA PHE A 112 -3.30 -15.42 1.88
C PHE A 112 -2.69 -14.03 1.74
N TYR A 113 -3.34 -13.18 0.91
CA TYR A 113 -2.89 -11.80 0.70
C TYR A 113 -3.26 -10.92 1.89
N TYR A 114 -2.29 -10.21 2.43
CA TYR A 114 -2.51 -9.12 3.37
C TYR A 114 -1.26 -8.23 3.42
N THR A 115 -1.42 -7.03 3.96
CA THR A 115 -0.31 -6.07 4.06
C THR A 115 -0.29 -5.49 5.46
N ILE A 116 0.90 -5.38 6.03
CA ILE A 116 1.12 -4.71 7.31
C ILE A 116 1.95 -3.45 7.04
N ILE A 117 1.44 -2.30 7.47
CA ILE A 117 2.08 -0.99 7.28
C ILE A 117 2.34 -0.40 8.65
N LYS A 118 3.60 -0.15 8.97
CA LYS A 118 4.01 0.57 10.18
C LYS A 118 4.39 1.99 9.82
N ILE A 119 3.82 2.96 10.52
CA ILE A 119 4.02 4.39 10.24
C ILE A 119 4.47 5.08 11.52
N LYS A 120 5.58 5.81 11.44
CA LYS A 120 6.09 6.58 12.57
C LYS A 120 6.80 7.86 12.14
#